data_eebc76218618db0745b6f8fdd3d05d7e
#
_entry.id   eebc76218618db0745b6f8fdd3d05d7e
#
_cell.length_a   1.000
_cell.length_b   1.000
_cell.length_c   1.000
_cell.angle_alpha   90.00
_cell.angle_beta   90.00
_cell.angle_gamma   90.00
#
_symmetry.space_group_name_H-M   'P 1'
#
loop_
_entity.id
_entity.type
_entity.pdbx_description
1 polymer ?
#
loop_
_entity_poly.entity_id
_entity_poly.type
_entity_poly.pdbx_seq_one_letter_code
_entity_poly.pdbx_strand_id
1 'polypeptide(L)'
;MASQVSPGVVLRERDLTNATIVGDSALTAAIVSSFQKGPIDQIVNIADQKSLISVFGTPKEANAEDWLVASEFLGYGGRLAVVRASSGVTNAANGGGTLIKNDAAWESGVGNTKIFAARSAGTWGNGIKVVVVDRGPDQIITLASAPSNPPSAGDTVTFNVSGVAKTAELVEISGLDYTVVLDDPTVLISDSDNIEGTTINAGNAGADISIAAVKDAYTNTSIGTTGLKLSAIGHRPGTSQFASDRGIKYDEVHIGVIDTTGDVSGAANTVLERFTFLSKISDAKSPEGGSLYYKDIINDQAQFIFHGADVVVYLNQTVQVVVKHGVLHHLLFLLVISSNSQVEVKLT
;
A
#
# COMPACT_ATOMS: atom_id res chain seq x y z
N MET A 1 -20.41 -51.91 -18.66
CA MET A 1 -21.80 -52.42 -18.67
C MET A 1 -21.73 -53.91 -18.38
N ALA A 2 -22.28 -54.34 -17.25
CA ALA A 2 -22.37 -55.76 -16.95
C ALA A 2 -23.50 -56.36 -17.80
N SER A 3 -23.20 -57.29 -18.68
CA SER A 3 -24.19 -58.00 -19.47
C SER A 3 -24.81 -59.10 -18.60
N GLN A 4 -26.12 -59.14 -18.52
CA GLN A 4 -26.84 -60.21 -17.85
C GLN A 4 -26.71 -61.50 -18.66
N VAL A 5 -26.20 -62.57 -18.02
CA VAL A 5 -25.88 -63.87 -18.68
C VAL A 5 -27.03 -64.88 -18.54
N SER A 6 -28.08 -64.60 -17.79
CA SER A 6 -29.26 -65.48 -17.62
C SER A 6 -30.57 -64.67 -17.70
N PRO A 7 -31.69 -65.35 -18.10
CA PRO A 7 -32.98 -64.68 -18.12
C PRO A 7 -33.36 -64.22 -16.71
N GLY A 8 -33.51 -62.93 -16.54
CA GLY A 8 -33.92 -62.29 -15.30
C GLY A 8 -34.60 -60.94 -15.58
N VAL A 9 -35.41 -60.50 -14.64
CA VAL A 9 -36.06 -59.20 -14.72
C VAL A 9 -35.11 -58.15 -14.19
N VAL A 10 -34.70 -57.20 -15.05
CA VAL A 10 -33.92 -56.02 -14.63
C VAL A 10 -34.92 -54.91 -14.32
N LEU A 11 -35.14 -54.67 -13.05
CA LEU A 11 -35.87 -53.48 -12.61
C LEU A 11 -34.90 -52.29 -12.67
N ARG A 12 -35.16 -51.34 -13.56
CA ARG A 12 -34.54 -50.03 -13.53
C ARG A 12 -35.59 -49.07 -12.95
N GLU A 13 -35.35 -48.66 -11.74
CA GLU A 13 -36.04 -47.51 -11.16
C GLU A 13 -35.55 -46.26 -11.87
N ARG A 14 -36.43 -45.60 -12.60
CA ARG A 14 -36.17 -44.29 -13.18
C ARG A 14 -37.05 -43.34 -12.40
N ASP A 15 -36.41 -42.54 -11.58
CA ASP A 15 -37.08 -41.40 -10.93
C ASP A 15 -37.62 -40.47 -12.01
N LEU A 16 -38.90 -40.51 -12.25
CA LEU A 16 -39.64 -39.61 -13.14
C LEU A 16 -40.21 -38.44 -12.37
N THR A 17 -39.83 -38.28 -11.10
CA THR A 17 -40.12 -37.02 -10.41
C THR A 17 -39.46 -35.92 -11.22
N ASN A 18 -40.27 -35.20 -11.99
CA ASN A 18 -39.83 -33.93 -12.50
C ASN A 18 -39.32 -33.17 -11.28
N ALA A 19 -38.00 -33.04 -11.17
CA ALA A 19 -37.49 -31.98 -10.35
C ALA A 19 -38.22 -30.75 -10.87
N THR A 20 -39.23 -30.32 -10.15
CA THR A 20 -39.79 -29.01 -10.37
C THR A 20 -38.59 -28.12 -10.23
N ILE A 21 -38.00 -27.75 -11.37
CA ILE A 21 -37.16 -26.58 -11.43
C ILE A 21 -38.14 -25.52 -10.93
N VAL A 22 -38.07 -25.24 -9.63
CA VAL A 22 -38.63 -24.02 -9.10
C VAL A 22 -38.02 -23.00 -10.01
N GLY A 23 -38.84 -22.51 -10.93
CA GLY A 23 -38.35 -21.57 -11.93
C GLY A 23 -37.59 -20.55 -11.15
N ASP A 24 -36.37 -20.27 -11.55
CA ASP A 24 -35.48 -19.29 -10.90
C ASP A 24 -36.20 -17.95 -10.91
N SER A 25 -37.22 -17.84 -10.04
CA SER A 25 -37.71 -16.56 -9.59
C SER A 25 -36.60 -16.05 -8.72
N ALA A 26 -35.56 -15.45 -9.39
CA ALA A 26 -34.43 -14.87 -8.70
C ALA A 26 -35.01 -13.96 -7.62
N LEU A 27 -34.94 -14.42 -6.37
CA LEU A 27 -35.38 -13.65 -5.22
C LEU A 27 -34.55 -12.39 -5.20
N THR A 28 -35.09 -11.29 -5.73
CA THR A 28 -34.39 -10.03 -5.85
C THR A 28 -35.06 -9.02 -4.93
N ALA A 29 -34.27 -8.39 -4.08
CA ALA A 29 -34.71 -7.27 -3.26
C ALA A 29 -33.81 -6.06 -3.49
N ALA A 30 -34.24 -4.92 -2.97
CA ALA A 30 -33.46 -3.69 -2.98
C ALA A 30 -33.43 -3.10 -1.57
N ILE A 31 -32.28 -2.55 -1.20
CA ILE A 31 -32.09 -1.83 0.05
C ILE A 31 -31.37 -0.50 -0.18
N VAL A 32 -31.82 0.52 0.54
CA VAL A 32 -31.14 1.81 0.62
C VAL A 32 -30.72 2.02 2.07
N SER A 33 -29.44 2.16 2.32
CA SER A 33 -28.91 2.30 3.69
C SER A 33 -27.63 3.12 3.75
N SER A 34 -27.31 3.60 4.95
CA SER A 34 -26.09 4.33 5.26
C SER A 34 -24.94 3.39 5.64
N PHE A 35 -24.51 2.53 4.73
CA PHE A 35 -23.38 1.63 4.96
C PHE A 35 -22.08 2.39 5.20
N GLN A 36 -21.13 1.75 5.88
CA GLN A 36 -19.86 2.35 6.31
C GLN A 36 -18.97 2.76 5.15
N LYS A 37 -18.92 1.93 4.11
CA LYS A 37 -18.12 2.15 2.88
C LYS A 37 -18.93 1.77 1.65
N GLY A 38 -18.33 1.83 0.49
CA GLY A 38 -18.95 1.49 -0.79
C GLY A 38 -19.33 2.71 -1.62
N PRO A 39 -19.64 2.53 -2.90
CA PRO A 39 -20.01 3.61 -3.81
C PRO A 39 -21.32 4.27 -3.40
N ILE A 40 -21.43 5.56 -3.70
CA ILE A 40 -22.60 6.41 -3.50
C ILE A 40 -23.27 6.68 -4.85
N ASP A 41 -24.58 6.85 -4.87
CA ASP A 41 -25.36 7.12 -6.07
C ASP A 41 -25.17 6.06 -7.17
N GLN A 42 -24.94 4.82 -6.78
CA GLN A 42 -24.75 3.69 -7.67
C GLN A 42 -25.51 2.47 -7.12
N ILE A 43 -26.18 1.74 -8.01
CA ILE A 43 -26.78 0.45 -7.68
C ILE A 43 -25.68 -0.62 -7.75
N VAL A 44 -25.45 -1.32 -6.65
CA VAL A 44 -24.53 -2.45 -6.57
C VAL A 44 -25.31 -3.72 -6.34
N ASN A 45 -25.15 -4.70 -7.22
CA ASN A 45 -25.80 -6.00 -7.08
C ASN A 45 -24.90 -6.93 -6.26
N ILE A 46 -25.43 -7.39 -5.14
CA ILE A 46 -24.76 -8.28 -4.19
C ILE A 46 -25.42 -9.66 -4.25
N ALA A 47 -24.62 -10.69 -4.40
CA ALA A 47 -25.08 -12.07 -4.51
C ALA A 47 -24.91 -12.89 -3.23
N ASP A 48 -24.02 -12.48 -2.34
CA ASP A 48 -23.67 -13.19 -1.11
C ASP A 48 -23.17 -12.25 -0.02
N GLN A 49 -23.15 -12.76 1.20
CA GLN A 49 -22.72 -12.01 2.38
C GLN A 49 -21.24 -11.59 2.32
N LYS A 50 -20.38 -12.39 1.71
CA LYS A 50 -18.95 -12.06 1.55
C LYS A 50 -18.77 -10.82 0.67
N SER A 51 -19.52 -10.75 -0.42
CA SER A 51 -19.54 -9.58 -1.31
C SER A 51 -20.11 -8.37 -0.60
N LEU A 52 -21.14 -8.53 0.25
CA LEU A 52 -21.67 -7.45 1.07
C LEU A 52 -20.60 -6.86 1.99
N ILE A 53 -19.87 -7.70 2.71
CA ILE A 53 -18.76 -7.28 3.57
C ILE A 53 -17.66 -6.60 2.76
N SER A 54 -17.27 -7.18 1.66
CA SER A 54 -16.19 -6.65 0.82
C SER A 54 -16.50 -5.23 0.33
N VAL A 55 -17.70 -5.00 -0.16
CA VAL A 55 -18.10 -3.70 -0.75
C VAL A 55 -18.53 -2.70 0.32
N PHE A 56 -19.42 -3.10 1.24
CA PHE A 56 -20.10 -2.19 2.16
C PHE A 56 -19.57 -2.22 3.59
N GLY A 57 -18.65 -3.13 3.89
CA GLY A 57 -18.02 -3.27 5.20
C GLY A 57 -18.80 -4.15 6.16
N THR A 58 -18.30 -4.25 7.37
CA THR A 58 -18.92 -5.01 8.48
C THR A 58 -20.02 -4.18 9.16
N PRO A 59 -20.95 -4.81 9.90
CA PRO A 59 -21.95 -4.09 10.67
C PRO A 59 -21.29 -3.21 11.74
N LYS A 60 -21.81 -2.02 11.92
CA LYS A 60 -21.48 -1.07 12.98
C LYS A 60 -22.75 -0.69 13.70
N GLU A 61 -22.65 -0.18 14.91
CA GLU A 61 -23.81 0.21 15.72
C GLU A 61 -24.82 1.08 14.93
N ALA A 62 -24.34 2.01 14.12
CA ALA A 62 -25.17 2.94 13.35
C ALA A 62 -25.94 2.31 12.18
N ASN A 63 -25.55 1.12 11.71
CA ASN A 63 -26.16 0.47 10.54
C ASN A 63 -26.40 -1.03 10.74
N ALA A 64 -26.35 -1.50 11.99
CA ALA A 64 -26.45 -2.92 12.30
C ALA A 64 -27.78 -3.54 11.84
N GLU A 65 -28.90 -2.85 12.02
CA GLU A 65 -30.22 -3.34 11.63
C GLU A 65 -30.31 -3.56 10.12
N ASP A 66 -29.97 -2.54 9.34
CA ASP A 66 -30.01 -2.62 7.88
C ASP A 66 -29.03 -3.68 7.35
N TRP A 67 -27.86 -3.75 7.96
CA TRP A 67 -26.82 -4.70 7.58
C TRP A 67 -27.28 -6.14 7.86
N LEU A 68 -27.88 -6.41 9.02
CA LEU A 68 -28.39 -7.73 9.38
C LEU A 68 -29.54 -8.15 8.47
N VAL A 69 -30.47 -7.25 8.16
CA VAL A 69 -31.57 -7.52 7.21
C VAL A 69 -31.02 -7.88 5.83
N ALA A 70 -30.03 -7.13 5.33
CA ALA A 70 -29.38 -7.43 4.06
C ALA A 70 -28.68 -8.80 4.08
N SER A 71 -27.97 -9.09 5.17
CA SER A 71 -27.25 -10.35 5.38
C SER A 71 -28.18 -11.56 5.44
N GLU A 72 -29.26 -11.46 6.20
CA GLU A 72 -30.29 -12.50 6.31
C GLU A 72 -30.94 -12.78 4.95
N PHE A 73 -31.34 -11.73 4.22
CA PHE A 73 -31.89 -11.89 2.89
C PHE A 73 -30.95 -12.64 1.94
N LEU A 74 -29.65 -12.30 1.95
CA LEU A 74 -28.62 -13.00 1.15
C LEU A 74 -28.44 -14.45 1.59
N GLY A 75 -28.66 -14.75 2.88
CA GLY A 75 -28.62 -16.11 3.43
C GLY A 75 -29.67 -17.04 2.83
N TYR A 76 -30.80 -16.50 2.33
CA TYR A 76 -31.83 -17.26 1.59
C TYR A 76 -31.53 -17.43 0.11
N GLY A 77 -30.34 -17.05 -0.37
CA GLY A 77 -29.92 -17.21 -1.77
C GLY A 77 -30.50 -16.16 -2.72
N GLY A 78 -30.98 -15.03 -2.19
CA GLY A 78 -31.48 -13.91 -2.97
C GLY A 78 -30.37 -13.05 -3.54
N ARG A 79 -30.70 -12.22 -4.54
CA ARG A 79 -29.84 -11.14 -5.04
C ARG A 79 -30.31 -9.81 -4.49
N LEU A 80 -29.39 -9.01 -3.97
CA LEU A 80 -29.70 -7.75 -3.33
C LEU A 80 -29.13 -6.58 -4.14
N ALA A 81 -30.00 -5.70 -4.61
CA ALA A 81 -29.62 -4.42 -5.18
C ALA A 81 -29.44 -3.40 -4.03
N VAL A 82 -28.22 -2.94 -3.82
CA VAL A 82 -27.87 -2.04 -2.72
C VAL A 82 -27.57 -0.66 -3.27
N VAL A 83 -28.18 0.36 -2.66
CA VAL A 83 -27.84 1.77 -2.89
C VAL A 83 -27.38 2.36 -1.56
N ARG A 84 -26.17 2.88 -1.52
CA ARG A 84 -25.66 3.57 -0.35
C ARG A 84 -26.14 5.01 -0.32
N ALA A 85 -26.93 5.35 0.70
CA ALA A 85 -27.25 6.74 1.04
C ALA A 85 -26.10 7.32 1.87
N SER A 86 -25.67 8.52 1.53
CA SER A 86 -24.62 9.22 2.27
C SER A 86 -24.83 10.72 2.22
N SER A 87 -24.72 11.36 3.37
CA SER A 87 -24.89 12.81 3.52
C SER A 87 -23.74 13.35 4.36
N GLY A 88 -23.06 14.38 3.83
CA GLY A 88 -22.00 15.07 4.57
C GLY A 88 -20.68 14.31 4.77
N VAL A 89 -20.52 13.14 4.16
CA VAL A 89 -19.28 12.36 4.21
C VAL A 89 -18.44 12.57 2.95
N THR A 90 -17.12 12.48 3.11
CA THR A 90 -16.15 12.59 2.04
C THR A 90 -15.21 11.39 2.03
N ASN A 91 -14.50 11.20 0.93
CA ASN A 91 -13.41 10.24 0.89
C ASN A 91 -12.21 10.83 1.61
N ALA A 92 -11.61 10.06 2.50
CA ALA A 92 -10.34 10.43 3.09
C ALA A 92 -9.27 10.56 1.99
N ALA A 93 -8.55 11.66 1.98
CA ALA A 93 -7.53 11.93 0.99
C ALA A 93 -6.40 12.79 1.57
N ASN A 94 -5.22 12.72 1.00
CA ASN A 94 -4.16 13.63 1.37
C ASN A 94 -4.52 15.07 0.99
N GLY A 95 -4.30 16.01 1.91
CA GLY A 95 -4.66 17.41 1.73
C GLY A 95 -6.15 17.73 1.87
N GLY A 96 -6.90 16.89 2.60
CA GLY A 96 -8.29 17.09 2.96
C GLY A 96 -9.29 16.26 2.15
N GLY A 97 -10.44 15.99 2.77
CA GLY A 97 -11.47 15.15 2.21
C GLY A 97 -12.08 15.71 0.91
N THR A 98 -12.39 14.81 0.00
CA THR A 98 -13.06 15.11 -1.28
C THR A 98 -14.18 14.10 -1.45
N LEU A 99 -15.34 14.49 -1.98
CA LEU A 99 -16.41 13.56 -2.29
C LEU A 99 -16.18 12.93 -3.66
N ILE A 100 -15.76 11.67 -3.65
CA ILE A 100 -15.67 10.81 -4.83
C ILE A 100 -16.77 9.76 -4.67
N LYS A 101 -17.87 9.91 -5.41
CA LYS A 101 -19.05 9.09 -5.20
C LYS A 101 -18.85 7.62 -5.60
N ASN A 102 -18.18 7.41 -6.73
CA ASN A 102 -17.95 6.10 -7.34
C ASN A 102 -16.81 6.19 -8.36
N ASP A 103 -16.47 5.08 -9.00
CA ASP A 103 -15.41 5.01 -9.99
C ASP A 103 -15.65 5.96 -11.18
N ALA A 104 -16.88 6.10 -11.66
CA ALA A 104 -17.18 7.03 -12.74
C ALA A 104 -16.92 8.50 -12.37
N ALA A 105 -17.15 8.89 -11.12
CA ALA A 105 -16.80 10.22 -10.63
C ALA A 105 -15.27 10.42 -10.61
N TRP A 106 -14.52 9.41 -10.23
CA TRP A 106 -13.06 9.43 -10.29
C TRP A 106 -12.55 9.55 -11.73
N GLU A 107 -13.05 8.74 -12.64
CA GLU A 107 -12.72 8.77 -14.07
C GLU A 107 -13.04 10.11 -14.73
N SER A 108 -14.09 10.80 -14.27
CA SER A 108 -14.42 12.16 -14.72
C SER A 108 -13.48 13.26 -14.18
N GLY A 109 -12.50 12.89 -13.34
CA GLY A 109 -11.47 13.78 -12.82
C GLY A 109 -11.73 14.30 -11.41
N VAL A 110 -12.80 13.86 -10.73
CA VAL A 110 -13.07 14.24 -9.34
C VAL A 110 -12.01 13.63 -8.43
N GLY A 111 -11.22 14.46 -7.75
CA GLY A 111 -10.19 14.01 -6.81
C GLY A 111 -8.82 13.71 -7.43
N ASN A 112 -8.65 13.86 -8.74
CA ASN A 112 -7.38 13.57 -9.45
C ASN A 112 -6.19 14.46 -9.02
N THR A 113 -6.45 15.54 -8.31
CA THR A 113 -5.41 16.40 -7.69
C THR A 113 -4.85 15.82 -6.39
N LYS A 114 -5.48 14.76 -5.86
CA LYS A 114 -5.01 14.06 -4.66
C LYS A 114 -3.98 13.01 -5.06
N ILE A 115 -2.92 12.85 -4.28
CA ILE A 115 -1.94 11.78 -4.52
C ILE A 115 -2.64 10.44 -4.29
N PHE A 116 -3.24 10.28 -3.11
CA PHE A 116 -4.09 9.14 -2.78
C PHE A 116 -5.42 9.61 -2.21
N ALA A 117 -6.47 8.86 -2.51
CA ALA A 117 -7.78 9.00 -1.91
C ALA A 117 -8.36 7.63 -1.59
N ALA A 118 -9.11 7.51 -0.50
CA ALA A 118 -9.87 6.30 -0.22
C ALA A 118 -10.92 6.09 -1.30
N ARG A 119 -11.11 4.85 -1.76
CA ARG A 119 -12.00 4.52 -2.90
C ARG A 119 -13.46 4.80 -2.62
N SER A 120 -13.87 4.85 -1.37
CA SER A 120 -15.23 5.25 -1.00
C SER A 120 -15.23 6.21 0.19
N ALA A 121 -16.25 7.05 0.26
CA ALA A 121 -16.44 8.00 1.33
C ALA A 121 -16.74 7.29 2.66
N GLY A 122 -16.29 7.87 3.76
CA GLY A 122 -16.55 7.38 5.11
C GLY A 122 -15.35 7.49 6.04
N THR A 123 -15.61 7.42 7.33
CA THR A 123 -14.57 7.52 8.37
C THR A 123 -13.56 6.37 8.36
N TRP A 124 -13.93 5.23 7.80
CA TRP A 124 -13.05 4.07 7.66
C TRP A 124 -11.73 4.40 6.94
N GLY A 125 -11.80 5.29 5.93
CA GLY A 125 -10.62 5.71 5.16
C GLY A 125 -9.60 6.48 6.00
N ASN A 126 -10.00 7.05 7.13
CA ASN A 126 -9.09 7.73 8.04
C ASN A 126 -8.12 6.76 8.74
N GLY A 127 -8.48 5.49 8.84
CA GLY A 127 -7.62 4.41 9.36
C GLY A 127 -6.66 3.84 8.33
N ILE A 128 -6.75 4.23 7.06
CA ILE A 128 -5.90 3.70 6.00
C ILE A 128 -4.60 4.48 5.91
N LYS A 129 -3.49 3.74 5.87
CA LYS A 129 -2.16 4.25 5.59
C LYS A 129 -1.67 3.66 4.26
N VAL A 130 -1.25 4.53 3.35
CA VAL A 130 -0.58 4.11 2.12
C VAL A 130 0.93 4.27 2.30
N VAL A 131 1.67 3.23 1.97
CA VAL A 131 3.12 3.19 2.04
C VAL A 131 3.66 3.05 0.63
N VAL A 132 4.48 3.99 0.22
CA VAL A 132 5.23 3.89 -1.04
C VAL A 132 6.68 3.61 -0.67
N VAL A 133 7.19 2.49 -1.14
CA VAL A 133 8.57 2.08 -0.92
C VAL A 133 9.32 2.17 -2.21
N ASP A 134 10.20 3.16 -2.29
CA ASP A 134 11.10 3.39 -3.41
C ASP A 134 12.52 3.07 -2.94
N ARG A 135 13.11 1.99 -3.40
CA ARG A 135 14.41 1.44 -3.02
C ARG A 135 14.61 1.25 -1.50
N GLY A 136 14.31 2.23 -0.65
CA GLY A 136 14.56 2.23 0.78
C GLY A 136 16.05 2.43 1.13
N PRO A 137 16.41 2.62 2.41
CA PRO A 137 17.77 2.74 2.87
C PRO A 137 18.53 1.42 2.69
N ASP A 138 19.84 1.52 2.52
CA ASP A 138 20.67 0.33 2.24
C ASP A 138 21.16 -0.32 3.56
N GLN A 139 21.78 0.46 4.43
CA GLN A 139 22.41 -0.07 5.65
C GLN A 139 22.10 0.82 6.87
N ILE A 140 22.07 0.18 8.04
CA ILE A 140 22.17 0.84 9.35
C ILE A 140 23.58 0.57 9.87
N ILE A 141 24.34 1.62 10.09
CA ILE A 141 25.73 1.58 10.52
C ILE A 141 25.79 2.08 11.97
N THR A 142 26.21 1.24 12.88
CA THR A 142 26.43 1.61 14.27
C THR A 142 27.88 2.06 14.44
N LEU A 143 28.07 3.30 14.87
CA LEU A 143 29.41 3.84 15.13
C LEU A 143 29.97 3.31 16.46
N ALA A 144 31.28 3.16 16.54
CA ALA A 144 31.97 2.75 17.76
C ALA A 144 32.02 3.87 18.80
N SER A 145 31.93 5.14 18.38
CA SER A 145 31.91 6.31 19.25
C SER A 145 31.06 7.42 18.64
N ALA A 146 30.57 8.32 19.47
CA ALA A 146 29.81 9.48 19.02
C ALA A 146 30.72 10.50 18.33
N PRO A 147 30.31 11.08 17.18
CA PRO A 147 30.98 12.23 16.60
C PRO A 147 30.92 13.44 17.53
N SER A 148 31.94 14.29 17.48
CA SER A 148 31.99 15.54 18.30
C SER A 148 30.94 16.56 17.85
N ASN A 149 30.64 16.59 16.56
CA ASN A 149 29.63 17.47 15.96
C ASN A 149 28.87 16.65 14.91
N PRO A 150 27.83 15.87 15.34
CA PRO A 150 27.17 14.92 14.45
C PRO A 150 26.53 15.62 13.25
N PRO A 151 26.53 14.99 12.07
CA PRO A 151 25.84 15.48 10.90
C PRO A 151 24.33 15.39 11.09
N SER A 152 23.58 15.94 10.15
CA SER A 152 22.13 15.88 10.12
C SER A 152 21.64 14.88 9.08
N ALA A 153 20.40 14.44 9.19
CA ALA A 153 19.74 13.70 8.12
C ALA A 153 19.71 14.56 6.84
N GLY A 154 20.05 13.95 5.71
CA GLY A 154 20.24 14.63 4.42
C GLY A 154 21.69 14.98 4.10
N ASP A 155 22.61 14.91 5.07
CA ASP A 155 24.01 15.15 4.81
C ASP A 155 24.67 13.94 4.12
N THR A 156 25.66 14.21 3.29
CA THR A 156 26.50 13.17 2.67
C THR A 156 27.71 12.90 3.54
N VAL A 157 27.97 11.62 3.80
CA VAL A 157 29.14 11.14 4.53
C VAL A 157 29.98 10.26 3.65
N THR A 158 31.26 10.19 3.93
CA THR A 158 32.24 9.37 3.20
C THR A 158 32.74 8.23 4.07
N PHE A 159 32.75 7.04 3.50
CA PHE A 159 33.29 5.84 4.09
C PHE A 159 34.57 5.44 3.39
N ASN A 160 35.55 4.99 4.14
CA ASN A 160 36.75 4.38 3.60
C ASN A 160 36.56 2.85 3.55
N VAL A 161 36.16 2.36 2.39
CA VAL A 161 35.88 0.94 2.18
C VAL A 161 37.10 0.29 1.51
N SER A 162 37.84 -0.50 2.25
CA SER A 162 39.07 -1.16 1.74
C SER A 162 40.06 -0.18 1.09
N GLY A 163 40.20 1.04 1.63
CA GLY A 163 41.08 2.07 1.10
C GLY A 163 40.51 2.92 -0.05
N VAL A 164 39.23 2.74 -0.38
CA VAL A 164 38.52 3.51 -1.41
C VAL A 164 37.41 4.33 -0.77
N ALA A 165 37.39 5.64 -1.03
CA ALA A 165 36.32 6.52 -0.58
C ALA A 165 35.01 6.17 -1.28
N LYS A 166 33.95 5.98 -0.49
CA LYS A 166 32.57 5.73 -0.92
C LYS A 166 31.65 6.69 -0.20
N THR A 167 30.70 7.25 -0.90
CA THR A 167 29.74 8.22 -0.36
C THR A 167 28.40 7.59 -0.09
N ALA A 168 27.73 8.10 0.92
CA ALA A 168 26.38 7.75 1.28
C ALA A 168 25.64 8.94 1.86
N GLU A 169 24.35 9.00 1.64
CA GLU A 169 23.47 9.98 2.23
C GLU A 169 22.85 9.46 3.52
N LEU A 170 22.80 10.30 4.56
CA LEU A 170 22.19 9.96 5.84
C LEU A 170 20.67 10.15 5.78
N VAL A 171 19.91 9.10 6.06
CA VAL A 171 18.44 9.14 6.12
C VAL A 171 17.93 9.46 7.51
N GLU A 172 18.51 8.79 8.50
CA GLU A 172 18.08 8.87 9.89
C GLU A 172 19.28 8.67 10.82
N ILE A 173 19.26 9.36 11.94
CA ILE A 173 20.28 9.22 12.99
C ILE A 173 19.56 8.94 14.30
N SER A 174 19.90 7.82 14.93
CA SER A 174 19.35 7.41 16.22
C SER A 174 20.47 6.99 17.17
N GLY A 175 20.96 7.93 17.94
CA GLY A 175 22.13 7.71 18.81
C GLY A 175 23.39 7.43 17.99
N LEU A 176 23.92 6.20 18.09
CA LEU A 176 25.08 5.75 17.29
C LEU A 176 24.68 5.02 16.00
N ASP A 177 23.39 4.80 15.77
CA ASP A 177 22.88 4.14 14.55
C ASP A 177 22.59 5.19 13.47
N TYR A 178 23.26 5.05 12.35
CA TYR A 178 23.19 5.91 11.18
C TYR A 178 22.61 5.11 10.01
N THR A 179 21.39 5.45 9.60
CA THR A 179 20.73 4.82 8.46
C THR A 179 21.17 5.53 7.19
N VAL A 180 21.72 4.79 6.23
CA VAL A 180 22.34 5.36 5.03
C VAL A 180 21.78 4.78 3.74
N VAL A 181 21.81 5.61 2.70
CA VAL A 181 21.65 5.19 1.29
C VAL A 181 22.99 5.35 0.60
N LEU A 182 23.50 4.26 0.06
CA LEU A 182 24.77 4.22 -0.64
C LEU A 182 24.62 4.80 -2.06
N ASP A 183 25.55 5.66 -2.49
CA ASP A 183 25.59 6.12 -3.88
C ASP A 183 25.86 4.96 -4.83
N ASP A 184 26.66 3.99 -4.39
CA ASP A 184 26.93 2.74 -5.08
C ASP A 184 26.50 1.54 -4.23
N PRO A 185 25.26 1.04 -4.40
CA PRO A 185 24.72 -0.05 -3.58
C PRO A 185 25.37 -1.42 -3.87
N THR A 186 26.23 -1.51 -4.87
CA THR A 186 27.01 -2.74 -5.16
C THR A 186 28.20 -2.89 -4.19
N VAL A 187 28.56 -1.81 -3.50
CA VAL A 187 29.66 -1.80 -2.53
C VAL A 187 29.09 -1.58 -1.14
N LEU A 188 28.91 -2.66 -0.39
CA LEU A 188 28.43 -2.61 0.97
C LEU A 188 29.56 -2.23 1.94
N ILE A 189 29.21 -1.43 2.94
CA ILE A 189 30.10 -1.07 4.05
C ILE A 189 30.10 -2.21 5.06
N SER A 190 31.24 -2.47 5.67
CA SER A 190 31.42 -3.51 6.69
C SER A 190 31.87 -2.92 8.04
N ASP A 191 31.89 -3.73 9.08
CA ASP A 191 32.37 -3.36 10.41
C ASP A 191 33.91 -3.18 10.48
N SER A 192 34.62 -3.60 9.44
CA SER A 192 36.07 -3.36 9.29
C SER A 192 36.41 -2.02 8.61
N ASP A 193 35.41 -1.30 8.12
CA ASP A 193 35.57 -0.01 7.46
C ASP A 193 35.46 1.15 8.46
N ASN A 194 35.77 2.36 8.01
CA ASN A 194 35.67 3.58 8.81
C ASN A 194 34.85 4.63 8.08
N ILE A 195 34.21 5.52 8.86
CA ILE A 195 33.64 6.74 8.33
C ILE A 195 34.61 7.90 8.50
N GLU A 196 34.80 8.70 7.47
CA GLU A 196 35.76 9.82 7.49
C GLU A 196 35.36 10.89 8.49
N GLY A 197 36.28 11.25 9.37
CA GLY A 197 36.08 12.22 10.42
C GLY A 197 35.68 13.60 9.94
N THR A 198 36.15 14.01 8.76
CA THR A 198 35.81 15.31 8.15
C THR A 198 34.35 15.39 7.70
N THR A 199 33.72 14.28 7.33
CA THR A 199 32.34 14.25 6.88
C THR A 199 31.36 13.93 8.01
N ILE A 200 31.76 13.08 9.00
CA ILE A 200 30.90 12.72 10.11
C ILE A 200 30.90 13.77 11.23
N ASN A 201 31.84 14.68 11.28
CA ASN A 201 31.88 15.76 12.26
C ASN A 201 31.47 17.11 11.66
N ALA A 202 30.51 17.16 10.78
CA ALA A 202 29.84 18.33 10.18
C ALA A 202 30.69 19.62 10.17
N GLY A 203 31.62 19.72 9.24
CA GLY A 203 32.46 20.89 9.05
C GLY A 203 33.70 21.02 9.96
N ASN A 204 33.94 20.06 10.85
CA ASN A 204 35.15 20.02 11.69
C ASN A 204 36.05 18.85 11.27
N ALA A 205 37.37 19.11 11.16
CA ALA A 205 38.33 18.04 11.01
C ALA A 205 38.35 17.17 12.28
N GLY A 206 38.02 15.90 12.15
CA GLY A 206 38.06 14.91 13.22
C GLY A 206 38.79 13.65 12.75
N ALA A 207 39.15 12.79 13.70
CA ALA A 207 39.63 11.47 13.35
C ALA A 207 38.49 10.62 12.77
N ASP A 208 38.85 9.69 11.91
CA ASP A 208 37.92 8.67 11.41
C ASP A 208 37.32 7.88 12.55
N ILE A 209 36.04 7.52 12.40
CA ILE A 209 35.33 6.76 13.41
C ILE A 209 35.12 5.33 12.89
N SER A 210 35.53 4.37 13.69
CA SER A 210 35.35 2.95 13.39
C SER A 210 33.86 2.56 13.46
N ILE A 211 33.49 1.60 12.65
CA ILE A 211 32.16 1.01 12.61
C ILE A 211 32.12 -0.17 13.58
N ALA A 212 31.16 -0.18 14.48
CA ALA A 212 30.97 -1.25 15.46
C ALA A 212 30.08 -2.39 14.94
N ALA A 213 29.10 -2.06 14.10
CA ALA A 213 28.20 -3.04 13.50
C ALA A 213 27.51 -2.47 12.25
N VAL A 214 27.13 -3.36 11.36
CA VAL A 214 26.33 -3.04 10.15
C VAL A 214 25.16 -3.99 10.05
N LYS A 215 24.00 -3.44 9.69
CA LYS A 215 22.76 -4.20 9.47
C LYS A 215 22.14 -3.78 8.14
N ASP A 216 21.43 -4.69 7.49
CA ASP A 216 20.60 -4.33 6.36
C ASP A 216 19.45 -3.42 6.83
N ALA A 217 19.37 -2.21 6.27
CA ALA A 217 18.38 -1.24 6.69
C ALA A 217 16.98 -1.61 6.21
N TYR A 218 16.83 -2.15 5.01
CA TYR A 218 15.53 -2.44 4.43
C TYR A 218 14.73 -3.44 5.28
N THR A 219 15.38 -4.50 5.75
CA THR A 219 14.74 -5.51 6.61
C THR A 219 14.54 -5.03 8.04
N ASN A 220 15.27 -4.02 8.48
CA ASN A 220 15.23 -3.50 9.85
C ASN A 220 14.41 -2.21 10.00
N THR A 221 14.22 -1.43 8.93
CA THR A 221 13.42 -0.20 8.97
C THR A 221 11.94 -0.49 9.16
N SER A 222 11.34 0.18 10.13
CA SER A 222 9.91 0.06 10.43
C SER A 222 9.08 1.06 9.63
N ILE A 223 7.88 0.67 9.25
CA ILE A 223 6.88 1.53 8.61
C ILE A 223 6.23 2.41 9.68
N GLY A 224 6.81 3.55 9.98
CA GLY A 224 6.34 4.46 11.02
C GLY A 224 6.13 3.72 12.35
N THR A 225 4.97 3.95 12.99
CA THR A 225 4.62 3.35 14.29
C THR A 225 3.84 2.03 14.18
N THR A 226 3.73 1.44 13.00
CA THR A 226 2.92 0.21 12.79
C THR A 226 3.55 -1.07 13.33
N GLY A 227 4.86 -1.06 13.60
CA GLY A 227 5.63 -2.25 13.94
C GLY A 227 5.96 -3.14 12.73
N LEU A 228 5.39 -2.88 11.57
CA LEU A 228 5.71 -3.58 10.33
C LEU A 228 7.06 -3.11 9.78
N LYS A 229 7.81 -4.00 9.16
CA LYS A 229 9.05 -3.68 8.45
C LYS A 229 8.77 -3.42 6.97
N LEU A 230 9.67 -2.71 6.27
CA LEU A 230 9.55 -2.49 4.82
C LEU A 230 9.44 -3.82 4.06
N SER A 231 10.18 -4.83 4.51
CA SER A 231 10.12 -6.20 3.96
C SER A 231 8.75 -6.87 4.08
N ALA A 232 7.84 -6.38 4.92
CA ALA A 232 6.47 -6.87 4.99
C ALA A 232 5.64 -6.49 3.76
N ILE A 233 6.04 -5.45 3.02
CA ILE A 233 5.39 -5.07 1.76
C ILE A 233 5.94 -5.91 0.62
N GLY A 234 7.26 -6.05 0.51
CA GLY A 234 7.91 -6.85 -0.54
C GLY A 234 9.40 -6.90 -0.34
N HIS A 235 10.11 -7.61 -1.22
CA HIS A 235 11.57 -7.53 -1.30
C HIS A 235 11.96 -6.13 -1.76
N ARG A 236 13.22 -5.73 -1.52
CA ARG A 236 13.70 -4.40 -1.95
C ARG A 236 13.42 -4.17 -3.44
N PRO A 237 12.74 -3.06 -3.82
CA PRO A 237 12.54 -2.73 -5.22
C PRO A 237 13.86 -2.38 -5.89
N GLY A 238 13.98 -2.69 -7.14
CA GLY A 238 15.21 -2.54 -7.91
C GLY A 238 14.99 -1.90 -9.27
N THR A 239 15.43 -2.59 -10.30
CA THR A 239 15.31 -2.16 -11.69
C THR A 239 14.56 -3.21 -12.50
N SER A 240 13.47 -2.83 -13.11
CA SER A 240 12.70 -3.71 -13.99
C SER A 240 13.49 -4.07 -15.25
N GLN A 241 13.15 -5.19 -15.89
CA GLN A 241 13.75 -5.56 -17.15
C GLN A 241 13.50 -4.48 -18.21
N PHE A 242 12.27 -3.90 -18.23
CA PHE A 242 11.92 -2.82 -19.15
C PHE A 242 12.85 -1.60 -19.01
N ALA A 243 13.15 -1.20 -17.79
CA ALA A 243 14.06 -0.09 -17.50
C ALA A 243 15.52 -0.44 -17.83
N SER A 244 15.94 -1.65 -17.45
CA SER A 244 17.30 -2.15 -17.72
C SER A 244 17.65 -2.16 -19.20
N ASP A 245 16.72 -2.59 -20.05
CA ASP A 245 16.88 -2.60 -21.52
C ASP A 245 17.06 -1.20 -22.11
N ARG A 246 16.70 -0.16 -21.36
CA ARG A 246 16.78 1.26 -21.73
C ARG A 246 17.90 2.01 -20.98
N GLY A 247 18.70 1.31 -20.18
CA GLY A 247 19.76 1.91 -19.37
C GLY A 247 19.25 2.75 -18.20
N ILE A 248 17.96 2.63 -17.84
CA ILE A 248 17.36 3.29 -16.68
C ILE A 248 17.53 2.36 -15.46
N LYS A 249 17.75 2.93 -14.29
CA LYS A 249 17.94 2.19 -13.04
C LYS A 249 16.92 2.63 -11.99
N TYR A 250 16.59 1.72 -11.07
CA TYR A 250 15.77 1.98 -9.88
C TYR A 250 14.38 2.54 -10.19
N ASP A 251 13.74 1.99 -11.22
CA ASP A 251 12.38 2.37 -11.58
C ASP A 251 11.31 1.67 -10.76
N GLU A 252 11.63 0.59 -10.08
CA GLU A 252 10.65 -0.16 -9.32
C GLU A 252 10.22 0.55 -8.03
N VAL A 253 8.96 0.38 -7.69
CA VAL A 253 8.33 0.92 -6.47
C VAL A 253 7.32 -0.09 -5.94
N HIS A 254 7.16 -0.14 -4.62
CA HIS A 254 6.09 -0.91 -3.97
C HIS A 254 5.08 0.03 -3.34
N ILE A 255 3.82 -0.33 -3.42
CA ILE A 255 2.73 0.38 -2.74
C ILE A 255 2.01 -0.61 -1.85
N GLY A 256 1.95 -0.29 -0.56
CA GLY A 256 1.22 -1.06 0.46
C GLY A 256 0.07 -0.25 1.03
N VAL A 257 -1.05 -0.92 1.26
CA VAL A 257 -2.22 -0.33 1.93
C VAL A 257 -2.38 -1.02 3.28
N ILE A 258 -2.33 -0.25 4.35
CA ILE A 258 -2.33 -0.76 5.73
C ILE A 258 -3.55 -0.19 6.47
N ASP A 259 -4.29 -1.06 7.12
CA ASP A 259 -5.34 -0.70 8.09
C ASP A 259 -4.70 -0.47 9.45
N THR A 260 -4.57 0.78 9.86
CA THR A 260 -3.90 1.13 11.12
C THR A 260 -4.82 1.06 12.34
N THR A 261 -6.12 1.12 12.12
CA THR A 261 -7.14 1.10 13.19
C THR A 261 -7.81 -0.27 13.36
N GLY A 262 -7.80 -1.11 12.33
CA GLY A 262 -8.54 -2.36 12.30
C GLY A 262 -10.01 -2.19 11.87
N ASP A 263 -10.41 -1.02 11.41
CA ASP A 263 -11.81 -0.77 11.01
C ASP A 263 -12.24 -1.57 9.78
N VAL A 264 -11.30 -1.98 8.96
CA VAL A 264 -11.54 -2.74 7.73
C VAL A 264 -11.27 -4.23 7.94
N SER A 265 -10.12 -4.56 8.50
CA SER A 265 -9.65 -5.95 8.64
C SER A 265 -10.04 -6.61 9.96
N GLY A 266 -10.46 -5.82 10.96
CA GLY A 266 -10.69 -6.29 12.32
C GLY A 266 -9.44 -6.29 13.20
N ALA A 267 -8.25 -6.05 12.64
CA ALA A 267 -7.00 -6.00 13.40
C ALA A 267 -6.14 -4.81 12.96
N ALA A 268 -5.70 -4.01 13.91
CA ALA A 268 -4.84 -2.87 13.64
C ALA A 268 -3.50 -3.29 13.02
N ASN A 269 -2.96 -2.42 12.19
CA ASN A 269 -1.69 -2.61 11.49
C ASN A 269 -1.67 -3.83 10.54
N THR A 270 -2.81 -4.15 9.94
CA THR A 270 -2.93 -5.21 8.95
C THR A 270 -2.67 -4.68 7.54
N VAL A 271 -1.84 -5.37 6.77
CA VAL A 271 -1.63 -5.06 5.36
C VAL A 271 -2.84 -5.57 4.57
N LEU A 272 -3.61 -4.64 4.00
CA LEU A 272 -4.79 -4.96 3.19
C LEU A 272 -4.42 -5.35 1.76
N GLU A 273 -3.55 -4.56 1.14
CA GLU A 273 -3.12 -4.75 -0.26
C GLU A 273 -1.63 -4.50 -0.39
N ARG A 274 -1.02 -5.20 -1.34
CA ARG A 274 0.38 -5.05 -1.71
C ARG A 274 0.50 -5.04 -3.22
N PHE A 275 1.08 -3.99 -3.74
CA PHE A 275 1.43 -3.86 -5.15
C PHE A 275 2.95 -3.76 -5.22
N THR A 276 3.59 -4.80 -5.71
CA THR A 276 5.04 -4.93 -5.69
C THR A 276 5.63 -4.89 -7.09
N PHE A 277 6.86 -4.38 -7.20
CA PHE A 277 7.60 -4.30 -8.46
C PHE A 277 6.86 -3.55 -9.56
N LEU A 278 6.15 -2.47 -9.17
CA LEU A 278 5.55 -1.53 -10.10
C LEU A 278 6.62 -0.60 -10.64
N SER A 279 6.46 -0.12 -11.88
CA SER A 279 7.40 0.81 -12.47
C SER A 279 6.93 2.26 -12.32
N LYS A 280 7.87 3.16 -12.10
CA LYS A 280 7.68 4.62 -12.17
C LYS A 280 7.60 5.14 -13.60
N ILE A 281 7.95 4.33 -14.57
CA ILE A 281 7.97 4.67 -16.00
C ILE A 281 6.58 4.45 -16.58
N SER A 282 6.00 5.50 -17.13
CA SER A 282 4.58 5.52 -17.56
C SER A 282 4.26 4.57 -18.71
N ASP A 283 5.23 4.23 -19.53
CA ASP A 283 5.09 3.30 -20.64
C ASP A 283 5.69 1.91 -20.38
N ALA A 284 6.05 1.63 -19.12
CA ALA A 284 6.61 0.34 -18.74
C ALA A 284 5.59 -0.79 -18.93
N LYS A 285 6.08 -1.89 -19.50
CA LYS A 285 5.28 -3.08 -19.75
C LYS A 285 5.97 -4.34 -19.28
N SER A 286 5.16 -5.28 -18.82
CA SER A 286 5.62 -6.65 -18.55
C SER A 286 5.95 -7.38 -19.85
N PRO A 287 6.68 -8.50 -19.80
CA PRO A 287 6.94 -9.33 -20.97
C PRO A 287 5.65 -9.79 -21.69
N GLU A 288 4.56 -9.93 -20.96
CA GLU A 288 3.22 -10.30 -21.48
C GLU A 288 2.46 -9.12 -22.06
N GLY A 289 3.01 -7.88 -21.99
CA GLY A 289 2.43 -6.67 -22.57
C GLY A 289 1.50 -5.88 -21.63
N GLY A 290 1.27 -6.33 -20.39
CA GLY A 290 0.51 -5.59 -19.41
C GLY A 290 1.24 -4.33 -18.91
N SER A 291 0.51 -3.30 -18.48
CA SER A 291 1.11 -2.11 -17.86
C SER A 291 1.82 -2.51 -16.55
N LEU A 292 3.01 -1.95 -16.33
CA LEU A 292 3.73 -1.98 -15.05
C LEU A 292 3.67 -0.62 -14.35
N TYR A 293 3.07 0.38 -14.99
CA TYR A 293 3.02 1.72 -14.43
C TYR A 293 2.16 1.75 -13.16
N TYR A 294 2.76 2.20 -12.06
CA TYR A 294 2.16 2.13 -10.74
C TYR A 294 0.79 2.80 -10.64
N LYS A 295 0.59 3.92 -11.32
CA LYS A 295 -0.66 4.66 -11.31
C LYS A 295 -1.81 3.90 -11.98
N ASP A 296 -1.55 3.28 -13.13
CA ASP A 296 -2.53 2.48 -13.84
C ASP A 296 -2.94 1.27 -13.01
N ILE A 297 -1.95 0.54 -12.49
CA ILE A 297 -2.19 -0.66 -11.68
C ILE A 297 -3.01 -0.35 -10.43
N ILE A 298 -2.70 0.74 -9.72
CA ILE A 298 -3.45 1.12 -8.52
C ILE A 298 -4.90 1.47 -8.87
N ASN A 299 -5.12 2.27 -9.91
CA ASN A 299 -6.47 2.67 -10.28
C ASN A 299 -7.32 1.53 -10.82
N ASP A 300 -6.70 0.55 -11.49
CA ASP A 300 -7.37 -0.63 -12.05
C ASP A 300 -7.64 -1.70 -10.99
N GLN A 301 -6.68 -1.98 -10.10
CA GLN A 301 -6.71 -3.18 -9.26
C GLN A 301 -6.94 -2.92 -7.77
N ALA A 302 -6.63 -1.72 -7.24
CA ALA A 302 -6.77 -1.46 -5.81
C ALA A 302 -8.24 -1.38 -5.40
N GLN A 303 -8.59 -2.02 -4.29
CA GLN A 303 -9.95 -2.03 -3.74
C GLN A 303 -10.19 -0.90 -2.73
N PHE A 304 -9.12 -0.34 -2.16
CA PHE A 304 -9.24 0.59 -1.05
C PHE A 304 -8.82 2.02 -1.40
N ILE A 305 -8.03 2.20 -2.45
CA ILE A 305 -7.46 3.51 -2.78
C ILE A 305 -7.56 3.84 -4.27
N PHE A 306 -7.61 5.15 -4.55
CA PHE A 306 -7.33 5.73 -5.85
C PHE A 306 -5.98 6.45 -5.81
N HIS A 307 -5.32 6.54 -6.96
CA HIS A 307 -4.11 7.32 -7.16
C HIS A 307 -4.35 8.38 -8.25
N GLY A 308 -4.28 9.65 -7.88
CA GLY A 308 -4.54 10.78 -8.79
C GLY A 308 -3.29 11.52 -9.23
N ALA A 309 -2.88 12.54 -8.47
CA ALA A 309 -1.69 13.30 -8.76
C ALA A 309 -0.44 12.42 -8.60
N ASP A 310 0.54 12.63 -9.45
CA ASP A 310 1.77 11.87 -9.36
C ASP A 310 2.46 12.13 -8.01
N VAL A 311 2.86 11.07 -7.36
CA VAL A 311 3.90 11.15 -6.34
C VAL A 311 5.13 11.62 -7.09
N VAL A 312 5.75 12.70 -6.65
CA VAL A 312 7.02 13.14 -7.24
C VAL A 312 8.09 12.14 -6.79
N VAL A 313 8.18 11.04 -7.52
CA VAL A 313 9.16 9.99 -7.28
C VAL A 313 10.31 10.26 -8.27
N TYR A 314 11.40 10.79 -7.77
CA TYR A 314 12.56 11.03 -8.61
C TYR A 314 13.23 9.69 -8.96
N LEU A 315 13.43 9.44 -10.24
CA LEU A 315 14.32 8.39 -10.72
C LEU A 315 15.70 8.67 -10.10
N ASN A 316 16.24 7.72 -9.35
CA ASN A 316 17.52 7.76 -8.60
C ASN A 316 17.47 8.32 -7.18
N GLN A 317 16.31 8.60 -6.60
CA GLN A 317 16.23 9.03 -5.20
C GLN A 317 15.33 8.11 -4.38
N THR A 318 15.71 7.89 -3.13
CA THR A 318 14.93 7.07 -2.21
C THR A 318 13.86 7.93 -1.57
N VAL A 319 12.61 7.70 -1.92
CA VAL A 319 11.46 8.37 -1.28
C VAL A 319 10.57 7.31 -0.64
N GLN A 320 10.39 7.41 0.66
CA GLN A 320 9.35 6.68 1.36
C GLN A 320 8.18 7.61 1.61
N VAL A 321 7.03 7.31 1.03
CA VAL A 321 5.79 8.03 1.33
C VAL A 321 5.01 7.21 2.33
N VAL A 322 4.99 7.63 3.57
CA VAL A 322 4.15 7.04 4.61
C VAL A 322 2.97 7.96 4.86
N VAL A 323 1.78 7.51 4.53
CA VAL A 323 0.55 8.25 4.84
C VAL A 323 0.16 7.97 6.28
N LYS A 324 0.28 8.97 7.15
CA LYS A 324 -0.13 8.87 8.56
C LYS A 324 -1.52 9.44 8.78
N HIS A 325 -2.25 8.80 9.67
CA HIS A 325 -3.50 9.30 10.25
C HIS A 325 -3.23 10.07 11.55
N GLY A 326 -3.91 11.16 11.78
CA GLY A 326 -4.12 11.76 13.10
C GLY A 326 -3.94 13.28 13.23
N VAL A 327 -5.02 13.93 13.63
CA VAL A 327 -5.21 15.23 14.29
C VAL A 327 -4.58 16.50 13.67
N LEU A 328 -5.51 17.39 13.33
CA LEU A 328 -5.30 18.76 12.87
C LEU A 328 -4.18 19.51 13.62
N HIS A 329 -3.22 20.03 12.87
CA HIS A 329 -2.80 21.41 12.97
C HIS A 329 -2.25 21.84 11.61
N HIS A 330 -2.68 23.02 11.19
CA HIS A 330 -2.18 23.79 10.05
C HIS A 330 -0.66 23.67 9.94
N LEU A 331 -0.17 22.91 8.99
CA LEU A 331 1.22 22.96 8.56
C LEU A 331 1.25 23.02 7.05
N LEU A 332 1.66 24.21 6.61
CA LEU A 332 2.13 24.51 5.28
C LEU A 332 2.93 23.31 4.76
N PHE A 333 2.47 22.70 3.67
CA PHE A 333 3.24 21.72 2.95
C PHE A 333 4.47 22.40 2.37
N LEU A 334 5.54 22.41 3.11
CA LEU A 334 6.85 22.51 2.51
C LEU A 334 7.21 21.09 2.11
N LEU A 335 6.98 20.76 0.84
CA LEU A 335 7.59 19.59 0.22
C LEU A 335 9.10 19.83 0.21
N VAL A 336 9.74 19.63 1.34
CA VAL A 336 11.19 19.51 1.40
C VAL A 336 11.49 18.11 0.93
N ILE A 337 11.67 17.98 -0.36
CA ILE A 337 12.29 16.80 -0.95
C ILE A 337 13.77 16.92 -0.63
N SER A 338 14.14 16.47 0.55
CA SER A 338 15.49 15.97 0.71
C SER A 338 15.51 14.57 0.11
N SER A 339 16.55 14.22 -0.55
CA SER A 339 16.74 12.98 -1.31
C SER A 339 16.48 11.69 -0.54
N ASN A 340 16.16 11.74 0.75
CA ASN A 340 16.02 10.60 1.65
C ASN A 340 14.93 10.75 2.72
N SER A 341 14.03 11.71 2.60
CA SER A 341 12.98 11.88 3.61
C SER A 341 11.82 10.94 3.38
N GLN A 342 11.33 10.35 4.47
CA GLN A 342 10.01 9.74 4.49
C GLN A 342 8.98 10.82 4.21
N VAL A 343 8.32 10.78 3.08
CA VAL A 343 7.19 11.66 2.80
C VAL A 343 5.95 11.02 3.41
N GLU A 344 5.50 11.56 4.53
CA GLU A 344 4.22 11.15 5.12
C GLU A 344 3.09 11.88 4.42
N VAL A 345 2.26 11.17 3.69
CA VAL A 345 1.03 11.68 3.11
C VAL A 345 -0.13 11.24 3.99
N LYS A 346 -0.81 12.21 4.59
CA LYS A 346 -1.94 11.96 5.47
C LYS A 346 -3.25 11.98 4.69
N LEU A 347 -4.05 10.94 4.85
CA LEU A 347 -5.46 10.96 4.47
C LEU A 347 -6.26 11.56 5.64
N THR A 348 -6.94 12.67 5.44
CA THR A 348 -7.83 13.30 6.42
C THR A 348 -9.19 13.56 5.81
#